data_602d37fb28b1f4f0c165cb15991c01bf
#
_entry.id   602d37fb28b1f4f0c165cb15991c01bf
#
_cell.length_a   1.000
_cell.length_b   1.000
_cell.length_c   1.000
_cell.angle_alpha   90.00
_cell.angle_beta   90.00
_cell.angle_gamma   90.00
#
_symmetry.space_group_name_H-M   'P 1'
#
loop_
_entity.id
_entity.type
_entity.pdbx_description
1 polymer ?
#
loop_
_entity_poly.entity_id
_entity_poly.type
_entity_poly.pdbx_seq_one_letter_code
_entity_poly.pdbx_strand_id
1 'polypeptide(L)'
;MVRYEFLLTHSLEKVFPDCMPETWKPGWNLEGFRNEIVSFQLIYTALEGERGMPLQKFRIQVSGAEARMRKVGLVPSDYPCYAEYDTNYITTKAGMFPDVLLPFDGMVIPVPGQMRSVWIDIDLRNLEAGSHEITITAEAEEATTCANGVIIHNPHAVEQNWKQTLQLQVLPAVLPEQRLLHTEWFHADCLADYYNVEAFSEEHWQIVENYIRFAGEECGVNLLLTPVFTQPLDTAVGGDRTTVQLVEVIRKEGQYRFGFGQLERWCMLCRKYGIQNLEIAHFFTQWGAYATPKIIAETENGKEQIFGWDVEAVSTEYRYFLESFIPALLGKLADLGYEKNQLFFHISDEPGEGHLESYLAAKNQVTDLLEGYTIVDALSSYEFYKQGIVEHPIPADDHIQPFIDHGVEDLWVYYCCVQCVDVPNRFYAMPSARNRIMGVLMYLYRIKGFLHWGYNFYNSAFSLRHINPYAETHAGFAFPSGDPYLVYPGEGGSVVSSIRNQVQMEAFYDLRAMDLLESLSDRETVESLILEGEKEKMTFKSYPSSSIYLFELRRKINREIIKRI
;
A
#
# COMPACT_ATOMS: atom_id res chain seq x y z
N MET A 1 -23.12 -28.23 25.23
CA MET A 1 -21.81 -27.73 25.73
C MET A 1 -21.17 -26.98 24.57
N VAL A 2 -20.76 -25.73 24.75
CA VAL A 2 -20.11 -24.98 23.68
C VAL A 2 -18.71 -25.55 23.47
N ARG A 3 -18.35 -25.86 22.24
CA ARG A 3 -16.99 -26.30 21.86
C ARG A 3 -16.29 -25.17 21.15
N TYR A 4 -15.17 -24.72 21.70
CA TYR A 4 -14.32 -23.70 21.13
C TYR A 4 -13.17 -24.36 20.37
N GLU A 5 -12.79 -23.74 19.26
CA GLU A 5 -11.69 -24.23 18.41
C GLU A 5 -10.75 -23.10 18.09
N PHE A 6 -9.46 -23.41 18.19
CA PHE A 6 -8.34 -22.52 17.84
C PHE A 6 -7.44 -23.25 16.84
N LEU A 7 -7.09 -22.59 15.74
CA LEU A 7 -6.29 -23.16 14.67
C LEU A 7 -5.27 -22.13 14.21
N LEU A 8 -4.16 -22.56 13.65
CA LEU A 8 -3.20 -21.67 13.01
C LEU A 8 -3.33 -21.73 11.50
N THR A 9 -3.06 -20.61 10.85
CA THR A 9 -2.93 -20.50 9.40
C THR A 9 -1.84 -19.52 9.00
N HIS A 10 -1.48 -19.50 7.74
CA HIS A 10 -0.46 -18.62 7.19
C HIS A 10 -1.00 -17.19 6.91
N SER A 11 -0.08 -16.27 6.64
CA SER A 11 -0.40 -14.86 6.35
C SER A 11 -1.24 -14.65 5.09
N LEU A 12 -1.12 -15.52 4.08
CA LEU A 12 -1.84 -15.38 2.82
C LEU A 12 -3.30 -15.85 2.88
N GLU A 13 -3.74 -16.46 3.98
CA GLU A 13 -5.13 -16.87 4.14
C GLU A 13 -6.03 -15.68 4.48
N LYS A 14 -7.15 -15.56 3.77
CA LYS A 14 -8.22 -14.63 4.11
C LYS A 14 -9.31 -15.37 4.87
N VAL A 15 -9.37 -15.19 6.19
CA VAL A 15 -10.30 -15.91 7.08
C VAL A 15 -11.69 -15.29 7.01
N PHE A 16 -12.54 -15.83 6.14
CA PHE A 16 -13.94 -15.43 6.03
C PHE A 16 -14.77 -16.02 7.16
N PRO A 17 -15.85 -15.33 7.61
CA PRO A 17 -16.66 -15.78 8.73
C PRO A 17 -17.37 -17.12 8.52
N ASP A 18 -17.73 -17.42 7.29
CA ASP A 18 -18.62 -18.53 6.87
C ASP A 18 -17.92 -19.62 6.05
N CYS A 19 -16.61 -19.51 5.89
CA CYS A 19 -15.80 -20.49 5.17
C CYS A 19 -14.73 -21.12 6.08
N MET A 20 -14.52 -22.44 5.94
CA MET A 20 -13.40 -23.09 6.61
C MET A 20 -12.10 -22.67 5.91
N PRO A 21 -11.19 -22.00 6.62
CA PRO A 21 -9.91 -21.56 6.04
C PRO A 21 -8.92 -22.70 5.87
N GLU A 22 -7.90 -22.48 5.04
CA GLU A 22 -6.75 -23.36 5.00
C GLU A 22 -6.02 -23.31 6.35
N THR A 23 -5.76 -24.47 6.94
CA THR A 23 -5.11 -24.57 8.25
C THR A 23 -3.68 -24.98 8.14
N TRP A 24 -2.90 -24.66 9.17
CA TRP A 24 -1.49 -25.00 9.28
C TRP A 24 -1.28 -26.50 9.17
N LYS A 25 -0.44 -26.92 8.21
CA LYS A 25 -0.13 -28.34 7.99
C LYS A 25 1.02 -28.79 8.88
N PRO A 26 1.04 -30.04 9.35
CA PRO A 26 2.19 -30.58 10.06
C PRO A 26 3.48 -30.43 9.23
N GLY A 27 4.54 -29.91 9.87
CA GLY A 27 5.82 -29.65 9.21
C GLY A 27 5.96 -28.25 8.61
N TRP A 28 4.97 -27.39 8.70
CA TRP A 28 5.14 -25.98 8.44
C TRP A 28 5.88 -25.34 9.61
N ASN A 29 7.06 -24.83 9.36
CA ASN A 29 7.85 -24.03 10.29
C ASN A 29 7.91 -22.59 9.80
N LEU A 30 7.98 -21.66 10.73
CA LEU A 30 8.31 -20.29 10.44
C LEU A 30 9.80 -20.15 10.20
N GLU A 31 10.20 -19.44 9.18
CA GLU A 31 11.60 -19.11 8.94
C GLU A 31 11.74 -17.74 8.29
N GLY A 32 12.81 -17.05 8.60
CA GLY A 32 13.09 -15.75 8.02
C GLY A 32 14.50 -15.26 8.35
N PHE A 33 14.92 -14.22 7.66
CA PHE A 33 16.19 -13.54 7.90
C PHE A 33 15.99 -12.37 8.88
N ARG A 34 17.04 -11.89 9.49
CA ARG A 34 16.99 -10.61 10.19
C ARG A 34 16.66 -9.50 9.17
N ASN A 35 16.04 -8.43 9.64
CA ASN A 35 15.50 -7.32 8.83
C ASN A 35 14.26 -7.68 8.00
N GLU A 36 13.45 -8.64 8.50
CA GLU A 36 12.10 -8.91 8.02
C GLU A 36 11.13 -9.23 9.17
N ILE A 37 9.86 -9.25 8.86
CA ILE A 37 8.78 -9.66 9.76
C ILE A 37 8.19 -10.97 9.24
N VAL A 38 7.99 -11.93 10.14
CA VAL A 38 7.28 -13.18 9.84
C VAL A 38 5.88 -13.11 10.42
N SER A 39 4.87 -13.33 9.58
CA SER A 39 3.47 -13.21 9.95
C SER A 39 2.70 -14.52 9.81
N PHE A 40 1.74 -14.73 10.72
CA PHE A 40 0.79 -15.83 10.68
C PHE A 40 -0.51 -15.42 11.40
N GLN A 41 -1.53 -16.29 11.39
CA GLN A 41 -2.80 -15.98 12.03
C GLN A 41 -3.24 -17.08 12.99
N LEU A 42 -3.85 -16.68 14.11
CA LEU A 42 -4.62 -17.54 15.00
C LEU A 42 -6.10 -17.40 14.67
N ILE A 43 -6.71 -18.46 14.15
CA ILE A 43 -8.14 -18.58 13.89
C ILE A 43 -8.83 -18.97 15.19
N TYR A 44 -10.01 -18.43 15.46
CA TYR A 44 -10.85 -18.79 16.58
C TYR A 44 -12.33 -18.85 16.20
N THR A 45 -13.04 -19.86 16.73
CA THR A 45 -14.46 -20.07 16.48
C THR A 45 -15.13 -20.82 17.64
N ALA A 46 -16.46 -20.78 17.68
CA ALA A 46 -17.27 -21.69 18.47
C ALA A 46 -18.08 -22.59 17.51
N LEU A 47 -17.88 -23.90 17.58
CA LEU A 47 -18.52 -24.85 16.66
C LEU A 47 -20.00 -25.08 16.98
N GLU A 48 -20.35 -25.05 18.27
CA GLU A 48 -21.69 -25.24 18.76
C GLU A 48 -21.98 -24.25 19.88
N GLY A 49 -23.22 -23.80 19.98
CA GLY A 49 -23.67 -22.92 21.05
C GLY A 49 -25.17 -22.66 20.96
N GLU A 50 -25.84 -22.60 22.11
CA GLU A 50 -27.22 -22.20 22.17
C GLU A 50 -27.37 -20.68 22.12
N ARG A 51 -28.41 -20.19 21.45
CA ARG A 51 -28.73 -18.77 21.42
C ARG A 51 -29.04 -18.25 22.82
N GLY A 52 -28.46 -17.09 23.17
CA GLY A 52 -28.68 -16.43 24.46
C GLY A 52 -27.75 -16.87 25.59
N MET A 53 -26.81 -17.80 25.35
CA MET A 53 -25.80 -18.14 26.32
C MET A 53 -24.69 -17.08 26.36
N PRO A 54 -24.11 -16.72 27.53
CA PRO A 54 -22.92 -15.92 27.63
C PRO A 54 -21.75 -16.60 26.87
N LEU A 55 -21.10 -15.87 25.99
CA LEU A 55 -19.92 -16.39 25.27
C LEU A 55 -18.69 -16.33 26.16
N GLN A 56 -17.87 -17.38 26.10
CA GLN A 56 -16.59 -17.46 26.80
C GLN A 56 -15.60 -16.47 26.21
N LYS A 57 -14.90 -15.72 27.06
CA LYS A 57 -13.73 -14.92 26.67
C LYS A 57 -12.45 -15.76 26.79
N PHE A 58 -11.53 -15.50 25.90
CA PHE A 58 -10.20 -16.14 25.94
C PHE A 58 -9.12 -15.07 25.85
N ARG A 59 -8.13 -15.18 26.71
CA ARG A 59 -6.90 -14.40 26.65
C ARG A 59 -5.91 -15.09 25.73
N ILE A 60 -5.48 -14.35 24.69
CA ILE A 60 -4.46 -14.84 23.76
C ILE A 60 -3.12 -14.27 24.19
N GLN A 61 -2.12 -15.15 24.26
CA GLN A 61 -0.75 -14.77 24.56
C GLN A 61 0.22 -15.46 23.60
N VAL A 62 1.30 -14.77 23.25
CA VAL A 62 2.43 -15.31 22.50
C VAL A 62 3.68 -15.16 23.37
N SER A 63 4.47 -16.22 23.45
CA SER A 63 5.73 -16.24 24.20
C SER A 63 6.84 -16.89 23.37
N GLY A 64 8.10 -16.64 23.75
CA GLY A 64 9.28 -17.09 23.01
C GLY A 64 9.91 -16.01 22.11
N ALA A 65 9.11 -15.02 21.69
CA ALA A 65 9.55 -13.78 21.03
C ALA A 65 8.56 -12.65 21.31
N GLU A 66 8.98 -11.42 21.11
CA GLU A 66 8.08 -10.28 21.09
C GLU A 66 7.19 -10.37 19.86
N ALA A 67 5.88 -10.32 20.07
CA ALA A 67 4.89 -10.44 19.00
C ALA A 67 3.93 -9.25 19.02
N ARG A 68 3.70 -8.66 17.85
CA ARG A 68 2.65 -7.67 17.65
C ARG A 68 1.38 -8.38 17.20
N MET A 69 0.33 -8.33 18.01
CA MET A 69 -0.95 -8.93 17.72
C MET A 69 -1.97 -7.87 17.31
N ARG A 70 -2.77 -8.16 16.28
CA ARG A 70 -3.85 -7.31 15.78
C ARG A 70 -5.07 -8.14 15.45
N LYS A 71 -6.26 -7.65 15.79
CA LYS A 71 -7.51 -8.33 15.44
C LYS A 71 -7.82 -8.10 13.97
N VAL A 72 -8.03 -9.16 13.22
CA VAL A 72 -8.53 -9.04 11.85
C VAL A 72 -9.99 -8.61 11.89
N GLY A 73 -10.25 -7.38 11.46
CA GLY A 73 -11.59 -6.82 11.31
C GLY A 73 -12.19 -7.16 9.95
N LEU A 74 -13.51 -7.19 9.91
CA LEU A 74 -14.27 -7.36 8.67
C LEU A 74 -14.78 -6.01 8.21
N VAL A 75 -14.65 -5.74 6.92
CA VAL A 75 -15.17 -4.54 6.26
C VAL A 75 -16.15 -4.92 5.17
N PRO A 76 -17.18 -4.11 4.90
CA PRO A 76 -18.12 -4.40 3.82
C PRO A 76 -17.45 -4.27 2.46
N SER A 77 -17.82 -5.13 1.54
CA SER A 77 -17.53 -4.96 0.12
C SER A 77 -18.84 -5.17 -0.64
N ASP A 78 -19.43 -4.07 -1.07
CA ASP A 78 -20.63 -4.09 -1.92
C ASP A 78 -20.26 -4.21 -3.41
N TYR A 79 -18.98 -3.98 -3.73
CA TYR A 79 -18.44 -4.04 -5.09
C TYR A 79 -17.11 -4.80 -5.12
N PRO A 80 -17.13 -6.15 -5.03
CA PRO A 80 -15.92 -6.96 -4.93
C PRO A 80 -15.12 -7.07 -6.23
N CYS A 81 -15.77 -6.94 -7.39
CA CYS A 81 -15.16 -6.99 -8.72
C CYS A 81 -16.00 -6.28 -9.76
N TYR A 82 -15.42 -5.98 -10.92
CA TYR A 82 -16.15 -5.55 -12.12
C TYR A 82 -16.94 -6.70 -12.74
N ALA A 83 -17.70 -6.41 -13.82
CA ALA A 83 -18.41 -7.41 -14.60
C ALA A 83 -17.45 -8.38 -15.32
N GLU A 84 -16.27 -7.90 -15.69
CA GLU A 84 -15.18 -8.71 -16.24
C GLU A 84 -14.24 -9.09 -15.09
N TYR A 85 -14.06 -10.37 -14.88
CA TYR A 85 -13.17 -10.95 -13.86
C TYR A 85 -12.70 -12.34 -14.30
N ASP A 86 -11.56 -12.78 -13.80
CA ASP A 86 -11.02 -14.13 -14.02
C ASP A 86 -11.51 -15.13 -12.96
N THR A 87 -11.10 -16.38 -13.10
CA THR A 87 -11.50 -17.47 -12.20
C THR A 87 -10.75 -17.47 -10.86
N ASN A 88 -9.73 -16.61 -10.69
CA ASN A 88 -8.90 -16.54 -9.48
C ASN A 88 -9.36 -15.43 -8.52
N TYR A 89 -10.67 -15.32 -8.32
CA TYR A 89 -11.29 -14.54 -7.26
C TYR A 89 -11.81 -15.48 -6.18
N ILE A 90 -11.65 -15.12 -4.90
CA ILE A 90 -12.20 -15.91 -3.77
C ILE A 90 -13.73 -15.93 -3.86
N THR A 91 -14.32 -14.79 -4.15
CA THR A 91 -15.76 -14.62 -4.34
C THR A 91 -16.04 -13.35 -5.15
N THR A 92 -17.12 -13.36 -5.89
CA THR A 92 -17.63 -12.19 -6.62
C THR A 92 -18.89 -11.62 -5.95
N LYS A 93 -19.28 -12.17 -4.79
CA LYS A 93 -20.48 -11.75 -4.06
C LYS A 93 -20.15 -10.68 -3.04
N ALA A 94 -21.04 -9.70 -2.92
CA ALA A 94 -20.98 -8.72 -1.85
C ALA A 94 -21.05 -9.40 -0.47
N GLY A 95 -20.35 -8.84 0.51
CA GLY A 95 -20.27 -9.41 1.85
C GLY A 95 -19.28 -8.70 2.77
N MET A 96 -18.92 -9.38 3.85
CA MET A 96 -17.93 -8.89 4.81
C MET A 96 -16.58 -9.57 4.58
N PHE A 97 -15.57 -8.77 4.33
CA PHE A 97 -14.22 -9.23 3.94
C PHE A 97 -13.20 -8.98 5.04
N PRO A 98 -12.32 -9.94 5.34
CA PRO A 98 -11.22 -9.75 6.26
C PRO A 98 -10.15 -8.85 5.62
N ASP A 99 -9.83 -7.68 6.23
CA ASP A 99 -8.77 -6.81 5.74
C ASP A 99 -8.14 -5.93 6.81
N VAL A 100 -8.95 -5.17 7.57
CA VAL A 100 -8.43 -4.19 8.53
C VAL A 100 -7.79 -4.86 9.74
N LEU A 101 -6.58 -4.40 10.14
CA LEU A 101 -5.83 -4.93 11.28
C LEU A 101 -5.98 -4.02 12.51
N LEU A 102 -7.06 -4.22 13.24
CA LEU A 102 -7.46 -3.41 14.39
C LEU A 102 -6.52 -3.61 15.59
N PRO A 103 -6.33 -2.58 16.44
CA PRO A 103 -5.69 -2.76 17.74
C PRO A 103 -6.30 -3.93 18.52
N PHE A 104 -5.46 -4.67 19.24
CA PHE A 104 -5.87 -5.87 19.96
C PHE A 104 -5.50 -5.79 21.44
N ASP A 105 -6.49 -5.99 22.31
CA ASP A 105 -6.34 -5.95 23.76
C ASP A 105 -5.97 -7.30 24.40
N GLY A 106 -5.67 -8.29 23.58
CA GLY A 106 -5.35 -9.64 24.01
C GLY A 106 -6.56 -10.55 24.22
N MET A 107 -7.80 -10.07 23.99
CA MET A 107 -9.02 -10.79 24.27
C MET A 107 -9.83 -11.14 23.03
N VAL A 108 -10.26 -12.39 22.91
CA VAL A 108 -11.20 -12.84 21.88
C VAL A 108 -12.46 -13.41 22.50
N ILE A 109 -13.57 -13.29 21.76
CA ILE A 109 -14.84 -13.93 22.06
C ILE A 109 -15.23 -14.73 20.82
N PRO A 110 -15.01 -16.06 20.80
CA PRO A 110 -15.45 -16.89 19.69
C PRO A 110 -16.98 -16.90 19.59
N VAL A 111 -17.49 -16.64 18.38
CA VAL A 111 -18.93 -16.60 18.10
C VAL A 111 -19.33 -17.88 17.38
N PRO A 112 -20.45 -18.54 17.78
CA PRO A 112 -20.91 -19.75 17.11
C PRO A 112 -21.16 -19.55 15.62
N GLY A 113 -20.55 -20.43 14.81
CA GLY A 113 -20.69 -20.42 13.35
C GLY A 113 -19.96 -19.29 12.65
N GLN A 114 -19.01 -18.63 13.32
CA GLN A 114 -18.17 -17.60 12.70
C GLN A 114 -16.69 -17.90 12.91
N MET A 115 -15.94 -17.93 11.82
CA MET A 115 -14.48 -17.90 11.83
C MET A 115 -13.98 -16.46 11.95
N ARG A 116 -13.00 -16.24 12.81
CA ARG A 116 -12.32 -14.95 13.01
C ARG A 116 -10.84 -15.21 13.22
N SER A 117 -10.00 -14.18 13.04
CA SER A 117 -8.58 -14.36 13.30
C SER A 117 -7.93 -13.18 14.02
N VAL A 118 -6.80 -13.49 14.64
CA VAL A 118 -5.80 -12.55 15.16
C VAL A 118 -4.57 -12.69 14.27
N TRP A 119 -4.13 -11.58 13.71
CA TRP A 119 -2.89 -11.46 12.97
C TRP A 119 -1.72 -11.31 13.95
N ILE A 120 -0.66 -12.09 13.75
CA ILE A 120 0.51 -12.13 14.64
C ILE A 120 1.76 -11.89 13.81
N ASP A 121 2.49 -10.83 14.14
CA ASP A 121 3.79 -10.51 13.57
C ASP A 121 4.89 -10.79 14.58
N ILE A 122 5.99 -11.36 14.11
CA ILE A 122 7.25 -11.48 14.85
C ILE A 122 8.33 -10.74 14.05
N ASP A 123 8.87 -9.69 14.64
CA ASP A 123 9.96 -8.91 14.06
C ASP A 123 11.30 -9.60 14.33
N LEU A 124 12.01 -9.96 13.27
CA LEU A 124 13.27 -10.69 13.37
C LEU A 124 14.51 -9.79 13.54
N ARG A 125 14.34 -8.46 13.48
CA ARG A 125 15.48 -7.52 13.55
C ARG A 125 16.33 -7.71 14.81
N ASN A 126 15.66 -7.98 15.93
CA ASN A 126 16.28 -8.08 17.25
C ASN A 126 16.46 -9.51 17.74
N LEU A 127 16.14 -10.52 16.92
CA LEU A 127 16.32 -11.92 17.28
C LEU A 127 17.69 -12.42 16.79
N GLU A 128 18.34 -13.23 17.63
CA GLU A 128 19.57 -13.91 17.25
C GLU A 128 19.29 -15.04 16.24
N ALA A 129 20.24 -15.31 15.35
CA ALA A 129 20.16 -16.44 14.45
C ALA A 129 20.10 -17.76 15.24
N GLY A 130 19.18 -18.64 14.84
CA GLY A 130 18.96 -19.92 15.54
C GLY A 130 17.49 -20.31 15.57
N SER A 131 17.20 -21.37 16.31
CA SER A 131 15.86 -21.90 16.49
C SER A 131 15.21 -21.31 17.75
N HIS A 132 14.02 -20.73 17.60
CA HIS A 132 13.22 -20.17 18.67
C HIS A 132 11.89 -20.92 18.77
N GLU A 133 11.50 -21.26 19.99
CA GLU A 133 10.21 -21.88 20.25
C GLU A 133 9.16 -20.80 20.53
N ILE A 134 8.16 -20.69 19.66
CA ILE A 134 7.06 -19.73 19.78
C ILE A 134 5.84 -20.47 20.28
N THR A 135 5.37 -20.12 21.46
CA THR A 135 4.17 -20.71 22.05
C THR A 135 3.01 -19.72 22.01
N ILE A 136 1.90 -20.15 21.45
CA ILE A 136 0.61 -19.42 21.43
C ILE A 136 -0.32 -20.12 22.41
N THR A 137 -0.95 -19.36 23.30
CA THR A 137 -1.98 -19.88 24.22
C THR A 137 -3.29 -19.11 24.08
N ALA A 138 -4.39 -19.82 24.29
CA ALA A 138 -5.72 -19.25 24.49
C ALA A 138 -6.25 -19.77 25.82
N GLU A 139 -6.29 -18.90 26.83
CA GLU A 139 -6.72 -19.24 28.18
C GLU A 139 -8.12 -18.72 28.43
N ALA A 140 -9.01 -19.60 28.89
CA ALA A 140 -10.37 -19.23 29.22
C ALA A 140 -10.39 -18.29 30.43
N GLU A 141 -10.98 -17.11 30.30
CA GLU A 141 -11.28 -16.24 31.43
C GLU A 141 -12.67 -16.55 32.00
N GLU A 142 -12.91 -16.16 33.27
CA GLU A 142 -14.23 -16.34 33.89
C GLU A 142 -15.32 -15.73 33.01
N ALA A 143 -16.28 -16.56 32.61
CA ALA A 143 -17.42 -16.13 31.81
C ALA A 143 -18.46 -15.48 32.72
N THR A 144 -18.30 -14.20 32.98
CA THR A 144 -19.30 -13.41 33.70
C THR A 144 -19.93 -12.39 32.76
N THR A 145 -21.23 -12.31 32.75
CA THR A 145 -21.99 -11.27 32.03
C THR A 145 -22.77 -10.45 33.07
N CYS A 146 -22.70 -9.13 32.95
CA CYS A 146 -23.54 -8.24 33.74
C CYS A 146 -24.76 -7.82 32.88
N ALA A 147 -25.94 -8.30 33.25
CA ALA A 147 -27.20 -7.87 32.62
C ALA A 147 -28.10 -7.25 33.68
N ASN A 148 -28.50 -6.00 33.47
CA ASN A 148 -29.35 -5.24 34.40
C ASN A 148 -28.85 -5.20 35.87
N GLY A 149 -27.50 -5.10 36.06
CA GLY A 149 -26.88 -5.07 37.37
C GLY A 149 -26.75 -6.43 38.07
N VAL A 150 -27.14 -7.51 37.40
CA VAL A 150 -26.99 -8.88 37.89
C VAL A 150 -25.79 -9.54 37.22
N ILE A 151 -24.87 -10.06 38.02
CA ILE A 151 -23.72 -10.84 37.51
C ILE A 151 -24.25 -12.25 37.23
N ILE A 152 -24.24 -12.64 35.98
CA ILE A 152 -24.61 -13.97 35.51
C ILE A 152 -23.31 -14.75 35.29
N HIS A 153 -23.05 -15.77 36.08
CA HIS A 153 -21.97 -16.72 35.81
C HIS A 153 -22.44 -17.69 34.72
N ASN A 154 -21.61 -17.93 33.73
CA ASN A 154 -21.87 -18.94 32.72
C ASN A 154 -21.70 -20.34 33.38
N PRO A 155 -22.77 -21.10 33.63
CA PRO A 155 -22.66 -22.43 34.23
C PRO A 155 -22.03 -23.46 33.30
N HIS A 156 -21.81 -23.10 32.05
CA HIS A 156 -21.15 -23.90 31.02
C HIS A 156 -19.77 -23.36 30.64
N ALA A 157 -19.21 -22.47 31.46
CA ALA A 157 -17.79 -22.06 31.32
C ALA A 157 -16.92 -23.31 31.37
N VAL A 158 -16.24 -23.59 30.29
CA VAL A 158 -15.31 -24.73 30.20
C VAL A 158 -13.93 -24.20 30.50
N GLU A 159 -13.22 -24.83 31.44
CA GLU A 159 -11.76 -24.65 31.56
C GLU A 159 -11.10 -25.32 30.35
N GLN A 160 -11.25 -24.70 29.17
CA GLN A 160 -10.62 -25.18 27.97
C GLN A 160 -9.47 -24.24 27.63
N ASN A 161 -8.27 -24.63 28.03
CA ASN A 161 -7.05 -23.96 27.60
C ASN A 161 -6.56 -24.63 26.33
N TRP A 162 -6.18 -23.80 25.35
CA TRP A 162 -5.56 -24.25 24.12
C TRP A 162 -4.11 -23.74 24.09
N LYS A 163 -3.22 -24.59 23.60
CA LYS A 163 -1.80 -24.26 23.45
C LYS A 163 -1.25 -24.92 22.18
N GLN A 164 -0.51 -24.16 21.40
CA GLN A 164 0.27 -24.69 20.30
C GLN A 164 1.66 -24.03 20.27
N THR A 165 2.65 -24.85 19.95
CA THR A 165 4.05 -24.42 19.83
C THR A 165 4.50 -24.57 18.38
N LEU A 166 5.16 -23.54 17.85
CA LEU A 166 5.78 -23.48 16.53
C LEU A 166 7.29 -23.32 16.70
N GLN A 167 8.04 -23.85 15.72
CA GLN A 167 9.45 -23.53 15.58
C GLN A 167 9.63 -22.35 14.63
N LEU A 168 10.33 -21.33 15.07
CA LEU A 168 10.77 -20.21 14.25
C LEU A 168 12.29 -20.32 14.05
N GLN A 169 12.71 -20.47 12.80
CA GLN A 169 14.11 -20.46 12.44
C GLN A 169 14.54 -19.07 11.97
N VAL A 170 15.31 -18.36 12.78
CA VAL A 170 15.99 -17.12 12.37
C VAL A 170 17.27 -17.50 11.65
N LEU A 171 17.32 -17.18 10.37
CA LEU A 171 18.42 -17.54 9.48
C LEU A 171 19.64 -16.59 9.68
N PRO A 172 20.89 -17.07 9.52
CA PRO A 172 22.09 -16.34 9.90
C PRO A 172 22.53 -15.26 8.88
N ALA A 173 21.60 -14.66 8.15
CA ALA A 173 21.85 -13.53 7.28
C ALA A 173 20.92 -12.37 7.61
N VAL A 174 21.18 -11.23 6.98
CA VAL A 174 20.35 -10.03 7.06
C VAL A 174 19.86 -9.71 5.67
N LEU A 175 18.55 -9.52 5.49
CA LEU A 175 18.03 -9.05 4.21
C LEU A 175 18.60 -7.65 3.90
N PRO A 176 19.07 -7.42 2.66
CA PRO A 176 19.54 -6.10 2.24
C PRO A 176 18.42 -5.06 2.33
N GLU A 177 18.77 -3.79 2.38
CA GLU A 177 17.80 -2.72 2.28
C GLU A 177 17.07 -2.76 0.93
N GLN A 178 15.83 -2.27 0.92
CA GLN A 178 15.01 -2.22 -0.29
C GLN A 178 15.63 -1.28 -1.34
N ARG A 179 15.84 -1.80 -2.56
CA ARG A 179 16.32 -1.01 -3.70
C ARG A 179 15.19 -0.56 -4.62
N LEU A 180 14.08 -1.28 -4.61
CA LEU A 180 12.89 -0.91 -5.36
C LEU A 180 12.42 0.48 -4.92
N LEU A 181 12.25 1.40 -5.85
CA LEU A 181 11.53 2.64 -5.60
C LEU A 181 10.05 2.31 -5.43
N HIS A 182 9.47 2.69 -4.30
CA HIS A 182 8.08 2.38 -4.01
C HIS A 182 7.33 3.64 -3.60
N THR A 183 6.28 3.94 -4.32
CA THR A 183 5.37 5.06 -4.04
C THR A 183 3.93 4.56 -3.91
N GLU A 184 3.28 5.00 -2.87
CA GLU A 184 1.84 4.95 -2.66
C GLU A 184 1.37 6.40 -2.56
N TRP A 185 0.53 6.86 -3.51
CA TRP A 185 0.19 8.27 -3.54
C TRP A 185 -0.54 8.74 -2.29
N PHE A 186 0.05 9.73 -1.67
CA PHE A 186 -0.37 10.29 -0.39
C PHE A 186 -1.36 11.43 -0.59
N HIS A 187 -2.53 11.32 0.02
CA HIS A 187 -3.62 12.29 -0.08
C HIS A 187 -3.78 13.06 1.24
N ALA A 188 -3.03 14.15 1.39
CA ALA A 188 -3.04 14.96 2.62
C ALA A 188 -4.39 15.66 2.87
N ASP A 189 -5.09 16.04 1.82
CA ASP A 189 -6.44 16.60 1.89
C ASP A 189 -7.45 15.61 2.47
N CYS A 190 -7.39 14.34 2.09
CA CYS A 190 -8.25 13.30 2.66
C CYS A 190 -8.10 13.16 4.18
N LEU A 191 -6.91 13.45 4.72
CA LEU A 191 -6.67 13.46 6.17
C LEU A 191 -7.31 14.66 6.84
N ALA A 192 -7.14 15.86 6.26
CA ALA A 192 -7.77 17.07 6.78
C ALA A 192 -9.30 16.91 6.82
N ASP A 193 -9.88 16.38 5.75
CA ASP A 193 -11.32 16.20 5.60
C ASP A 193 -11.87 15.11 6.53
N TYR A 194 -11.22 13.94 6.59
CA TYR A 194 -11.68 12.83 7.43
C TYR A 194 -11.69 13.18 8.91
N TYR A 195 -10.62 13.85 9.39
CA TYR A 195 -10.49 14.25 10.78
C TYR A 195 -11.12 15.60 11.09
N ASN A 196 -11.66 16.29 10.06
CA ASN A 196 -12.27 17.62 10.16
C ASN A 196 -11.35 18.63 10.84
N VAL A 197 -10.14 18.73 10.35
CA VAL A 197 -9.10 19.65 10.81
C VAL A 197 -8.69 20.60 9.69
N GLU A 198 -8.23 21.80 10.04
CA GLU A 198 -7.72 22.76 9.05
C GLU A 198 -6.42 22.24 8.42
N ALA A 199 -6.34 22.27 7.09
CA ALA A 199 -5.16 21.82 6.35
C ALA A 199 -3.90 22.54 6.81
N PHE A 200 -2.86 21.77 7.14
CA PHE A 200 -1.58 22.23 7.70
C PHE A 200 -1.64 22.99 9.02
N SER A 201 -2.75 22.89 9.79
CA SER A 201 -2.74 23.20 11.22
C SER A 201 -1.80 22.25 11.97
N GLU A 202 -1.43 22.56 13.20
CA GLU A 202 -0.58 21.67 14.00
C GLU A 202 -1.24 20.30 14.23
N GLU A 203 -2.55 20.25 14.36
CA GLU A 203 -3.30 19.00 14.47
C GLU A 203 -3.23 18.18 13.18
N HIS A 204 -3.40 18.82 12.01
CA HIS A 204 -3.21 18.15 10.72
C HIS A 204 -1.78 17.68 10.54
N TRP A 205 -0.77 18.46 10.91
CA TRP A 205 0.63 18.06 10.83
C TRP A 205 0.97 16.84 11.70
N GLN A 206 0.35 16.68 12.85
CA GLN A 206 0.51 15.49 13.68
C GLN A 206 -0.05 14.25 12.97
N ILE A 207 -1.20 14.39 12.32
CA ILE A 207 -1.81 13.32 11.52
C ILE A 207 -0.93 12.98 10.32
N VAL A 208 -0.50 13.99 9.56
CA VAL A 208 0.41 13.82 8.40
C VAL A 208 1.70 13.11 8.82
N GLU A 209 2.31 13.50 9.94
CA GLU A 209 3.51 12.85 10.48
C GLU A 209 3.27 11.37 10.79
N ASN A 210 2.13 11.01 11.40
CA ASN A 210 1.78 9.60 11.65
C ASN A 210 1.67 8.80 10.35
N TYR A 211 1.08 9.38 9.30
CA TYR A 211 0.90 8.72 8.01
C TYR A 211 2.23 8.62 7.23
N ILE A 212 3.07 9.65 7.23
CA ILE A 212 4.42 9.60 6.63
C ILE A 212 5.27 8.54 7.34
N ARG A 213 5.25 8.52 8.69
CA ARG A 213 5.95 7.49 9.47
C ARG A 213 5.51 6.09 9.08
N PHE A 214 4.19 5.87 9.04
CA PHE A 214 3.64 4.55 8.71
C PHE A 214 3.98 4.14 7.26
N ALA A 215 3.95 5.08 6.31
CA ALA A 215 4.34 4.83 4.93
C ALA A 215 5.80 4.37 4.83
N GLY A 216 6.73 5.05 5.49
CA GLY A 216 8.15 4.70 5.47
C GLY A 216 8.48 3.42 6.25
N GLU A 217 7.99 3.31 7.49
CA GLU A 217 8.39 2.23 8.40
C GLU A 217 7.60 0.92 8.20
N GLU A 218 6.32 1.02 7.76
CA GLU A 218 5.39 -0.13 7.75
C GLU A 218 4.87 -0.50 6.34
N CYS A 219 5.06 0.38 5.33
CA CYS A 219 4.62 0.12 3.95
C CYS A 219 5.80 0.02 2.97
N GLY A 220 7.04 0.26 3.41
CA GLY A 220 8.22 0.26 2.53
C GLY A 220 8.22 1.37 1.49
N VAL A 221 7.47 2.46 1.71
CA VAL A 221 7.47 3.65 0.85
C VAL A 221 8.78 4.40 1.04
N ASN A 222 9.51 4.63 -0.03
CA ASN A 222 10.78 5.36 -0.04
C ASN A 222 10.81 6.52 -1.04
N LEU A 223 9.70 6.73 -1.73
CA LEU A 223 9.40 7.82 -2.64
C LEU A 223 7.98 8.31 -2.32
N LEU A 224 7.80 9.60 -2.01
CA LEU A 224 6.50 10.12 -1.56
C LEU A 224 5.98 11.23 -2.44
N LEU A 225 4.71 11.11 -2.89
CA LEU A 225 4.03 12.15 -3.62
C LEU A 225 3.87 13.40 -2.74
N THR A 226 4.50 14.50 -3.19
CA THR A 226 4.70 15.73 -2.44
C THR A 226 3.81 16.83 -3.02
N PRO A 227 2.76 17.27 -2.31
CA PRO A 227 1.78 18.20 -2.83
C PRO A 227 2.29 19.65 -2.81
N VAL A 228 3.23 19.98 -3.71
CA VAL A 228 3.66 21.37 -3.91
C VAL A 228 2.49 22.28 -4.28
N PHE A 229 1.52 21.69 -4.99
CA PHE A 229 0.16 22.21 -5.21
C PHE A 229 -0.86 21.15 -4.79
N THR A 230 -2.15 21.54 -4.71
CA THR A 230 -3.24 20.57 -4.54
C THR A 230 -3.25 19.61 -5.73
N GLN A 231 -3.19 18.31 -5.45
CA GLN A 231 -3.08 17.27 -6.47
C GLN A 231 -4.31 17.28 -7.39
N PRO A 232 -4.12 17.34 -8.71
CA PRO A 232 -5.22 17.30 -9.69
C PRO A 232 -5.60 15.85 -10.05
N LEU A 233 -5.58 14.93 -9.09
CA LEU A 233 -5.80 13.48 -9.30
C LEU A 233 -7.21 13.09 -8.87
N ASP A 234 -7.83 12.19 -9.62
CA ASP A 234 -9.20 11.69 -9.43
C ASP A 234 -10.17 12.80 -8.98
N THR A 235 -10.20 13.88 -9.74
CA THR A 235 -11.03 15.07 -9.50
C THR A 235 -11.86 15.36 -10.74
N ALA A 236 -13.17 15.52 -10.58
CA ALA A 236 -14.07 15.89 -11.68
C ALA A 236 -13.61 17.18 -12.34
N VAL A 237 -13.76 17.30 -13.66
CA VAL A 237 -13.48 18.55 -14.39
C VAL A 237 -14.32 19.69 -13.78
N GLY A 238 -13.66 20.76 -13.36
CA GLY A 238 -14.28 21.85 -12.63
C GLY A 238 -14.61 21.54 -11.16
N GLY A 239 -14.25 20.32 -10.68
CA GLY A 239 -14.37 19.93 -9.28
C GLY A 239 -13.28 20.56 -8.41
N ASP A 240 -13.47 20.46 -7.11
CA ASP A 240 -12.55 21.01 -6.12
C ASP A 240 -12.23 19.99 -5.03
N ARG A 241 -10.99 20.05 -4.54
CA ARG A 241 -10.50 19.31 -3.36
C ARG A 241 -10.00 20.29 -2.33
N THR A 242 -10.00 19.89 -1.06
CA THR A 242 -9.42 20.68 0.01
C THR A 242 -7.99 21.08 -0.32
N THR A 243 -7.66 22.35 -0.18
CA THR A 243 -6.36 22.89 -0.56
C THR A 243 -5.26 22.39 0.35
N VAL A 244 -4.35 21.60 -0.20
CA VAL A 244 -3.13 21.11 0.45
C VAL A 244 -1.93 21.51 -0.42
N GLN A 245 -1.43 22.70 -0.21
CA GLN A 245 -0.38 23.31 -1.00
C GLN A 245 0.82 23.63 -0.11
N LEU A 246 1.93 22.89 -0.27
CA LEU A 246 3.14 23.02 0.58
C LEU A 246 3.96 24.26 0.26
N VAL A 247 3.76 24.86 -0.91
CA VAL A 247 4.47 26.08 -1.31
C VAL A 247 3.54 27.27 -1.26
N GLU A 248 3.83 28.22 -0.40
CA GLU A 248 3.11 29.49 -0.38
C GLU A 248 3.45 30.28 -1.65
N VAL A 249 2.43 30.77 -2.35
CA VAL A 249 2.58 31.58 -3.56
C VAL A 249 2.12 33.00 -3.25
N ILE A 250 2.96 33.98 -3.51
CA ILE A 250 2.67 35.41 -3.38
C ILE A 250 2.78 36.05 -4.76
N ARG A 251 1.71 36.69 -5.24
CA ARG A 251 1.67 37.41 -6.52
C ARG A 251 1.38 38.89 -6.26
N LYS A 252 2.39 39.75 -6.47
CA LYS A 252 2.28 41.21 -6.31
C LYS A 252 2.91 41.92 -7.50
N GLU A 253 2.21 42.92 -8.02
CA GLU A 253 2.68 43.68 -9.21
C GLU A 253 3.08 42.77 -10.39
N GLY A 254 2.37 41.65 -10.57
CA GLY A 254 2.63 40.67 -11.62
C GLY A 254 3.85 39.76 -11.39
N GLN A 255 4.54 39.89 -10.25
CA GLN A 255 5.71 39.08 -9.90
C GLN A 255 5.36 38.01 -8.86
N TYR A 256 6.02 36.85 -8.95
CA TYR A 256 5.85 35.73 -8.02
C TYR A 256 6.98 35.69 -6.97
N ARG A 257 6.62 35.36 -5.74
CA ARG A 257 7.52 34.96 -4.66
C ARG A 257 6.98 33.71 -3.99
N PHE A 258 7.85 32.90 -3.42
CA PHE A 258 7.49 31.60 -2.86
C PHE A 258 7.98 31.47 -1.43
N GLY A 259 7.09 30.94 -0.57
CA GLY A 259 7.41 30.53 0.80
C GLY A 259 7.45 29.01 0.90
N PHE A 260 8.52 28.46 1.49
CA PHE A 260 8.76 27.02 1.51
C PHE A 260 8.69 26.40 2.91
N GLY A 261 8.17 27.10 3.90
CA GLY A 261 8.17 26.62 5.29
C GLY A 261 7.45 25.28 5.47
N GLN A 262 6.31 25.08 4.81
CA GLN A 262 5.57 23.82 4.86
C GLN A 262 6.31 22.71 4.11
N LEU A 263 6.92 22.99 2.97
CA LEU A 263 7.73 22.03 2.21
C LEU A 263 8.96 21.59 3.01
N GLU A 264 9.63 22.51 3.73
CA GLU A 264 10.76 22.16 4.61
C GLU A 264 10.32 21.16 5.69
N ARG A 265 9.18 21.40 6.34
CA ARG A 265 8.63 20.50 7.35
C ARG A 265 8.31 19.13 6.76
N TRP A 266 7.69 19.08 5.59
CA TRP A 266 7.42 17.84 4.86
C TRP A 266 8.68 17.05 4.58
N CYS A 267 9.70 17.68 3.99
CA CYS A 267 10.98 17.06 3.68
C CYS A 267 11.72 16.54 4.93
N MET A 268 11.67 17.28 6.04
CA MET A 268 12.22 16.83 7.31
C MET A 268 11.51 15.56 7.82
N LEU A 269 10.18 15.49 7.73
CA LEU A 269 9.41 14.33 8.12
C LEU A 269 9.71 13.12 7.23
N CYS A 270 9.76 13.32 5.91
CA CYS A 270 10.13 12.26 4.96
C CYS A 270 11.48 11.63 5.35
N ARG A 271 12.51 12.43 5.51
CA ARG A 271 13.84 11.94 5.88
C ARG A 271 13.89 11.29 7.26
N LYS A 272 13.18 11.84 8.23
CA LYS A 272 13.09 11.28 9.59
C LYS A 272 12.61 9.83 9.57
N TYR A 273 11.73 9.49 8.64
CA TYR A 273 11.10 8.18 8.54
C TYR A 273 11.58 7.35 7.33
N GLY A 274 12.78 7.63 6.82
CA GLY A 274 13.45 6.80 5.82
C GLY A 274 13.03 7.04 4.37
N ILE A 275 12.15 8.02 4.11
CA ILE A 275 11.72 8.37 2.75
C ILE A 275 12.73 9.35 2.16
N GLN A 276 13.56 8.86 1.23
CA GLN A 276 14.70 9.61 0.70
C GLN A 276 14.40 10.34 -0.61
N ASN A 277 13.33 9.96 -1.31
CA ASN A 277 12.98 10.48 -2.62
C ASN A 277 11.64 11.21 -2.58
N LEU A 278 11.50 12.22 -3.43
CA LEU A 278 10.27 12.99 -3.56
C LEU A 278 9.70 12.86 -4.97
N GLU A 279 8.42 12.57 -5.04
CA GLU A 279 7.60 12.58 -6.24
C GLU A 279 6.79 13.88 -6.23
N ILE A 280 7.09 14.79 -7.14
CA ILE A 280 6.48 16.11 -7.16
C ILE A 280 5.09 16.00 -7.80
N ALA A 281 4.08 16.56 -7.14
CA ALA A 281 2.70 16.55 -7.65
C ALA A 281 2.62 17.07 -9.10
N HIS A 282 1.71 16.49 -9.86
CA HIS A 282 1.51 16.75 -11.29
C HIS A 282 1.35 18.24 -11.60
N PHE A 283 2.05 18.69 -12.62
CA PHE A 283 1.98 20.10 -13.06
C PHE A 283 0.74 20.42 -13.89
N PHE A 284 0.04 19.39 -14.38
CA PHE A 284 -1.16 19.54 -15.19
C PHE A 284 -2.23 18.55 -14.74
N THR A 285 -3.47 18.80 -15.14
CA THR A 285 -4.60 17.95 -14.78
C THR A 285 -4.50 16.57 -15.44
N GLN A 286 -5.13 15.58 -14.84
CA GLN A 286 -5.23 14.20 -15.30
C GLN A 286 -5.90 14.07 -16.68
N TRP A 287 -5.66 12.94 -17.36
CA TRP A 287 -6.34 12.54 -18.62
C TRP A 287 -6.24 13.57 -19.73
N GLY A 288 -5.02 13.98 -20.04
CA GLY A 288 -4.76 14.80 -21.22
C GLY A 288 -4.11 16.15 -20.98
N ALA A 289 -3.85 16.50 -19.72
CA ALA A 289 -3.10 17.71 -19.37
C ALA A 289 -3.69 19.00 -19.96
N TYR A 290 -5.01 19.14 -19.96
CA TYR A 290 -5.69 20.30 -20.60
C TYR A 290 -5.66 21.56 -19.77
N ALA A 291 -5.65 21.45 -18.45
CA ALA A 291 -5.72 22.57 -17.54
C ALA A 291 -4.60 22.54 -16.49
N THR A 292 -4.50 23.63 -15.74
CA THR A 292 -3.53 23.76 -14.64
C THR A 292 -4.08 23.13 -13.36
N PRO A 293 -3.21 22.71 -12.39
CA PRO A 293 -3.66 22.36 -11.05
C PRO A 293 -4.21 23.57 -10.31
N LYS A 294 -4.98 23.32 -9.25
CA LYS A 294 -5.44 24.36 -8.33
C LYS A 294 -4.25 24.99 -7.61
N ILE A 295 -4.05 26.30 -7.78
CA ILE A 295 -3.02 27.08 -7.07
C ILE A 295 -3.65 28.32 -6.44
N ILE A 296 -3.46 28.45 -5.13
CA ILE A 296 -3.90 29.60 -4.34
C ILE A 296 -2.70 30.53 -4.13
N ALA A 297 -2.89 31.83 -4.34
CA ALA A 297 -1.88 32.83 -4.08
C ALA A 297 -2.39 33.94 -3.17
N GLU A 298 -1.48 34.53 -2.40
CA GLU A 298 -1.68 35.80 -1.72
C GLU A 298 -1.48 36.93 -2.73
N THR A 299 -2.51 37.70 -2.98
CA THR A 299 -2.50 38.85 -3.92
C THR A 299 -2.71 40.15 -3.19
N GLU A 300 -2.83 41.26 -3.91
CA GLU A 300 -3.21 42.56 -3.34
C GLU A 300 -4.65 42.54 -2.76
N ASN A 301 -5.48 41.61 -3.22
CA ASN A 301 -6.88 41.46 -2.78
C ASN A 301 -7.06 40.43 -1.66
N GLY A 302 -5.97 39.76 -1.24
CA GLY A 302 -5.97 38.64 -0.31
C GLY A 302 -5.73 37.30 -1.00
N LYS A 303 -6.18 36.20 -0.39
CA LYS A 303 -6.00 34.83 -0.96
C LYS A 303 -6.99 34.61 -2.11
N GLU A 304 -6.46 34.32 -3.27
CA GLU A 304 -7.23 34.03 -4.51
C GLU A 304 -6.72 32.76 -5.19
N GLN A 305 -7.62 32.02 -5.80
CA GLN A 305 -7.24 30.96 -6.73
C GLN A 305 -6.80 31.61 -8.05
N ILE A 306 -5.54 31.43 -8.40
CA ILE A 306 -4.97 32.04 -9.61
C ILE A 306 -4.87 31.07 -10.78
N PHE A 307 -4.89 29.75 -10.52
CA PHE A 307 -4.85 28.66 -11.49
C PHE A 307 -5.83 27.55 -11.07
N GLY A 308 -6.33 26.79 -12.05
CA GLY A 308 -7.27 25.70 -11.87
C GLY A 308 -7.84 25.24 -13.20
N TRP A 309 -8.97 24.53 -13.19
CA TRP A 309 -9.63 23.96 -14.35
C TRP A 309 -10.03 24.97 -15.44
N ASP A 310 -10.17 26.23 -15.09
CA ASP A 310 -10.53 27.34 -15.98
C ASP A 310 -9.32 27.98 -16.68
N VAL A 311 -8.11 27.52 -16.39
CA VAL A 311 -6.88 28.01 -17.02
C VAL A 311 -6.23 26.89 -17.86
N GLU A 312 -6.05 27.18 -19.16
CA GLU A 312 -5.42 26.23 -20.08
C GLU A 312 -3.98 25.94 -19.69
N ALA A 313 -3.58 24.66 -19.78
CA ALA A 313 -2.24 24.18 -19.50
C ALA A 313 -1.14 24.93 -20.26
N VAL A 314 -1.43 25.33 -21.49
CA VAL A 314 -0.48 26.01 -22.39
C VAL A 314 -0.63 27.53 -22.39
N SER A 315 -1.34 28.11 -21.41
CA SER A 315 -1.49 29.54 -21.31
C SER A 315 -0.16 30.24 -21.04
N THR A 316 0.05 31.43 -21.62
CA THR A 316 1.24 32.25 -21.38
C THR A 316 1.40 32.62 -19.90
N GLU A 317 0.29 32.80 -19.19
CA GLU A 317 0.30 33.15 -17.78
C GLU A 317 0.84 32.00 -16.93
N TYR A 318 0.41 30.78 -17.21
CA TYR A 318 0.89 29.58 -16.49
C TYR A 318 2.35 29.28 -16.83
N ARG A 319 2.76 29.42 -18.09
CA ARG A 319 4.19 29.30 -18.46
C ARG A 319 5.06 30.32 -17.69
N TYR A 320 4.65 31.57 -17.60
CA TYR A 320 5.38 32.59 -16.82
C TYR A 320 5.46 32.23 -15.33
N PHE A 321 4.39 31.65 -14.78
CA PHE A 321 4.41 31.14 -13.42
C PHE A 321 5.42 30.00 -13.26
N LEU A 322 5.42 29.00 -14.16
CA LEU A 322 6.33 27.86 -14.12
C LEU A 322 7.81 28.29 -14.25
N GLU A 323 8.13 29.26 -15.10
CA GLU A 323 9.47 29.85 -15.24
C GLU A 323 9.97 30.49 -13.94
N SER A 324 9.08 31.01 -13.12
CA SER A 324 9.40 31.56 -11.80
C SER A 324 9.45 30.48 -10.72
N PHE A 325 8.51 29.53 -10.75
CA PHE A 325 8.29 28.53 -9.71
C PHE A 325 9.31 27.40 -9.73
N ILE A 326 9.52 26.76 -10.90
CA ILE A 326 10.36 25.55 -11.00
C ILE A 326 11.79 25.84 -10.56
N PRO A 327 12.48 26.90 -11.04
CA PRO A 327 13.83 27.20 -10.55
C PRO A 327 13.89 27.50 -9.05
N ALA A 328 12.87 28.16 -8.49
CA ALA A 328 12.82 28.44 -7.07
C ALA A 328 12.61 27.15 -6.24
N LEU A 329 11.74 26.24 -6.69
CA LEU A 329 11.51 24.94 -6.07
C LEU A 329 12.80 24.09 -6.10
N LEU A 330 13.43 23.96 -7.27
CA LEU A 330 14.66 23.18 -7.44
C LEU A 330 15.81 23.72 -6.59
N GLY A 331 15.97 25.05 -6.55
CA GLY A 331 16.96 25.69 -5.68
C GLY A 331 16.71 25.36 -4.22
N LYS A 332 15.45 25.42 -3.78
CA LYS A 332 15.07 25.10 -2.40
C LYS A 332 15.31 23.63 -2.05
N LEU A 333 14.94 22.71 -2.94
CA LEU A 333 15.17 21.27 -2.72
C LEU A 333 16.65 20.93 -2.68
N ALA A 334 17.47 21.59 -3.51
CA ALA A 334 18.94 21.48 -3.46
C ALA A 334 19.51 22.01 -2.13
N ASP A 335 19.02 23.16 -1.62
CA ASP A 335 19.41 23.70 -0.31
C ASP A 335 19.02 22.76 0.83
N LEU A 336 17.92 22.03 0.69
CA LEU A 336 17.51 20.96 1.60
C LEU A 336 18.33 19.67 1.41
N GLY A 337 19.26 19.61 0.45
CA GLY A 337 20.18 18.51 0.21
C GLY A 337 19.57 17.35 -0.58
N TYR A 338 18.57 17.60 -1.42
CA TYR A 338 18.08 16.61 -2.39
C TYR A 338 18.93 16.68 -3.67
N GLU A 339 19.38 15.53 -4.14
CA GLU A 339 20.05 15.38 -5.43
C GLU A 339 19.02 15.17 -6.55
N LYS A 340 19.42 15.42 -7.80
CA LYS A 340 18.53 15.32 -8.97
C LYS A 340 17.89 13.94 -9.12
N ASN A 341 18.62 12.88 -8.84
CA ASN A 341 18.15 11.48 -8.91
C ASN A 341 17.19 11.08 -7.77
N GLN A 342 16.97 11.96 -6.81
CA GLN A 342 15.99 11.77 -5.72
C GLN A 342 14.67 12.51 -5.99
N LEU A 343 14.59 13.23 -7.10
CA LEU A 343 13.44 14.06 -7.46
C LEU A 343 12.80 13.55 -8.75
N PHE A 344 11.52 13.18 -8.64
CA PHE A 344 10.72 12.66 -9.74
C PHE A 344 9.56 13.60 -10.01
N PHE A 345 9.30 13.87 -11.30
CA PHE A 345 8.30 14.83 -11.73
C PHE A 345 7.26 14.17 -12.61
N HIS A 346 6.02 14.64 -12.52
CA HIS A 346 4.89 14.23 -13.35
C HIS A 346 4.40 15.36 -14.23
N ILE A 347 4.09 15.04 -15.46
CA ILE A 347 3.36 15.95 -16.35
C ILE A 347 1.87 15.82 -16.08
N SER A 348 1.32 14.61 -16.29
CA SER A 348 -0.09 14.30 -16.16
C SER A 348 -0.27 12.84 -15.74
N ASP A 349 -1.48 12.47 -15.38
CA ASP A 349 -1.85 11.11 -15.03
C ASP A 349 -2.58 10.42 -16.18
N GLU A 350 -2.20 9.19 -16.50
CA GLU A 350 -2.79 8.27 -17.48
C GLU A 350 -3.20 8.90 -18.83
N PRO A 351 -2.29 9.60 -19.55
CA PRO A 351 -2.63 10.10 -20.87
C PRO A 351 -2.82 8.93 -21.86
N GLY A 352 -4.00 8.84 -22.48
CA GLY A 352 -4.28 7.89 -23.55
C GLY A 352 -3.84 8.41 -24.92
N GLU A 353 -3.85 7.55 -25.95
CA GLU A 353 -3.41 7.91 -27.32
C GLU A 353 -4.17 9.13 -27.90
N GLY A 354 -5.43 9.31 -27.55
CA GLY A 354 -6.21 10.49 -27.92
C GLY A 354 -5.74 11.80 -27.28
N HIS A 355 -4.86 11.74 -26.28
CA HIS A 355 -4.35 12.90 -25.55
C HIS A 355 -2.91 13.29 -25.95
N LEU A 356 -2.34 12.64 -26.98
CA LEU A 356 -0.94 12.81 -27.38
C LEU A 356 -0.57 14.27 -27.63
N GLU A 357 -1.39 14.99 -28.39
CA GLU A 357 -1.12 16.38 -28.77
C GLU A 357 -1.15 17.32 -27.53
N SER A 358 -2.18 17.19 -26.69
CA SER A 358 -2.31 18.02 -25.49
C SER A 358 -1.25 17.70 -24.45
N TYR A 359 -0.90 16.41 -24.28
CA TYR A 359 0.18 16.00 -23.39
C TYR A 359 1.53 16.56 -23.83
N LEU A 360 1.88 16.45 -25.13
CA LEU A 360 3.11 17.03 -25.69
C LEU A 360 3.18 18.54 -25.50
N ALA A 361 2.06 19.23 -25.75
CA ALA A 361 1.98 20.66 -25.57
C ALA A 361 2.21 21.08 -24.12
N ALA A 362 1.63 20.35 -23.16
CA ALA A 362 1.83 20.55 -21.72
C ALA A 362 3.28 20.22 -21.30
N LYS A 363 3.82 19.07 -21.74
CA LYS A 363 5.21 18.66 -21.47
C LYS A 363 6.19 19.75 -21.91
N ASN A 364 5.99 20.33 -23.09
CA ASN A 364 6.85 21.40 -23.63
C ASN A 364 6.86 22.67 -22.75
N GLN A 365 5.86 22.85 -21.87
CA GLN A 365 5.86 23.98 -20.93
C GLN A 365 6.90 23.83 -19.81
N VAL A 366 7.45 22.64 -19.58
CA VAL A 366 8.35 22.36 -18.44
C VAL A 366 9.65 21.67 -18.84
N THR A 367 9.79 21.13 -20.04
CA THR A 367 10.95 20.31 -20.46
C THR A 367 12.27 21.04 -20.28
N ASP A 368 12.37 22.30 -20.70
CA ASP A 368 13.57 23.12 -20.56
C ASP A 368 13.86 23.53 -19.11
N LEU A 369 12.82 23.61 -18.27
CA LEU A 369 12.95 23.94 -16.85
C LEU A 369 13.38 22.74 -15.99
N LEU A 370 13.12 21.52 -16.48
CA LEU A 370 13.42 20.25 -15.81
C LEU A 370 14.59 19.48 -16.45
N GLU A 371 15.45 20.15 -17.19
CA GLU A 371 16.58 19.50 -17.86
C GLU A 371 17.48 18.74 -16.87
N GLY A 372 17.64 17.44 -17.13
CA GLY A 372 18.43 16.53 -16.31
C GLY A 372 17.75 16.04 -15.04
N TYR A 373 16.44 16.26 -14.89
CA TYR A 373 15.60 15.63 -13.88
C TYR A 373 14.78 14.49 -14.48
N THR A 374 14.38 13.53 -13.65
CA THR A 374 13.59 12.39 -14.09
C THR A 374 12.11 12.76 -14.16
N ILE A 375 11.52 12.65 -15.34
CA ILE A 375 10.07 12.78 -15.55
C ILE A 375 9.50 11.37 -15.72
N VAL A 376 8.56 11.01 -14.87
CA VAL A 376 7.85 9.73 -14.87
C VAL A 376 6.35 9.99 -15.02
N ASP A 377 5.65 9.16 -15.77
CA ASP A 377 4.19 9.24 -15.83
C ASP A 377 3.58 7.83 -15.89
N ALA A 378 2.47 7.62 -15.18
CA ALA A 378 1.64 6.44 -15.30
C ALA A 378 1.08 6.40 -16.73
N LEU A 379 1.53 5.43 -17.53
CA LEU A 379 1.27 5.43 -18.98
C LEU A 379 1.40 4.03 -19.56
N SER A 380 0.32 3.51 -20.08
CA SER A 380 0.25 2.13 -20.61
C SER A 380 0.48 2.02 -22.12
N SER A 381 0.53 3.12 -22.89
CA SER A 381 0.80 3.08 -24.32
C SER A 381 2.30 3.04 -24.64
N TYR A 382 2.76 1.91 -25.20
CA TYR A 382 4.15 1.76 -25.64
C TYR A 382 4.53 2.75 -26.76
N GLU A 383 3.58 3.23 -27.55
CA GLU A 383 3.82 4.19 -28.64
C GLU A 383 4.36 5.54 -28.13
N PHE A 384 3.95 6.00 -26.95
CA PHE A 384 4.53 7.21 -26.32
C PHE A 384 6.01 7.06 -26.03
N TYR A 385 6.42 5.90 -25.51
CA TYR A 385 7.83 5.59 -25.25
C TYR A 385 8.62 5.49 -26.57
N LYS A 386 8.13 4.74 -27.53
CA LYS A 386 8.76 4.51 -28.82
C LYS A 386 8.98 5.81 -29.62
N GLN A 387 8.09 6.79 -29.47
CA GLN A 387 8.21 8.11 -30.08
C GLN A 387 9.10 9.07 -29.25
N GLY A 388 9.66 8.65 -28.14
CA GLY A 388 10.48 9.48 -27.23
C GLY A 388 9.71 10.56 -26.49
N ILE A 389 8.38 10.39 -26.35
CA ILE A 389 7.50 11.36 -25.70
C ILE A 389 7.59 11.22 -24.19
N VAL A 390 7.65 9.98 -23.70
CA VAL A 390 7.89 9.65 -22.28
C VAL A 390 9.11 8.77 -22.20
N GLU A 391 10.13 9.23 -21.47
CA GLU A 391 11.42 8.54 -21.35
C GLU A 391 11.39 7.47 -20.25
N HIS A 392 10.64 7.72 -19.16
CA HIS A 392 10.51 6.83 -18.03
C HIS A 392 9.02 6.47 -17.79
N PRO A 393 8.45 5.56 -18.61
CA PRO A 393 7.06 5.18 -18.50
C PRO A 393 6.85 4.28 -17.29
N ILE A 394 5.68 4.42 -16.66
CA ILE A 394 5.19 3.50 -15.64
C ILE A 394 3.96 2.79 -16.22
N PRO A 395 4.11 1.68 -16.96
CA PRO A 395 2.96 0.95 -17.52
C PRO A 395 2.21 0.19 -16.45
N ALA A 396 0.90 0.03 -16.66
CA ALA A 396 0.10 -0.92 -15.92
C ALA A 396 0.57 -2.35 -16.19
N ASP A 397 0.43 -3.24 -15.19
CA ASP A 397 0.92 -4.60 -15.26
C ASP A 397 0.24 -5.46 -16.36
N ASP A 398 -0.97 -5.11 -16.77
CA ASP A 398 -1.66 -5.74 -17.91
C ASP A 398 -1.18 -5.22 -19.28
N HIS A 399 -0.42 -4.12 -19.32
CA HIS A 399 0.13 -3.48 -20.53
C HIS A 399 1.66 -3.47 -20.57
N ILE A 400 2.34 -3.99 -19.57
CA ILE A 400 3.81 -3.92 -19.44
C ILE A 400 4.57 -4.77 -20.47
N GLN A 401 3.97 -5.81 -21.02
CA GLN A 401 4.66 -6.79 -21.86
C GLN A 401 5.38 -6.19 -23.07
N PRO A 402 4.82 -5.24 -23.85
CA PRO A 402 5.55 -4.59 -24.94
C PRO A 402 6.84 -3.87 -24.50
N PHE A 403 6.85 -3.27 -23.32
CA PHE A 403 8.05 -2.62 -22.77
C PHE A 403 9.13 -3.64 -22.43
N ILE A 404 8.75 -4.76 -21.82
CA ILE A 404 9.64 -5.89 -21.50
C ILE A 404 10.22 -6.49 -22.78
N ASP A 405 9.39 -6.79 -23.78
CA ASP A 405 9.80 -7.43 -25.03
C ASP A 405 10.77 -6.57 -25.85
N HIS A 406 10.74 -5.26 -25.68
CA HIS A 406 11.68 -4.34 -26.31
C HIS A 406 12.86 -3.93 -25.42
N GLY A 407 12.98 -4.52 -24.21
CA GLY A 407 14.12 -4.31 -23.33
C GLY A 407 14.23 -2.91 -22.76
N VAL A 408 13.10 -2.27 -22.43
CA VAL A 408 13.10 -0.95 -21.78
C VAL A 408 13.81 -1.07 -20.43
N GLU A 409 14.88 -0.28 -20.26
CA GLU A 409 15.64 -0.25 -19.02
C GLU A 409 14.95 0.62 -17.97
N ASP A 410 15.28 0.40 -16.68
CA ASP A 410 14.75 1.12 -15.51
C ASP A 410 13.21 1.19 -15.46
N LEU A 411 12.57 0.11 -15.93
CA LEU A 411 11.13 0.00 -16.04
C LEU A 411 10.48 -0.01 -14.65
N TRP A 412 9.40 0.74 -14.51
CA TRP A 412 8.50 0.68 -13.37
C TRP A 412 7.22 -0.07 -13.74
N VAL A 413 6.37 -0.31 -12.76
CA VAL A 413 5.06 -0.93 -12.94
C VAL A 413 4.05 -0.36 -11.96
N TYR A 414 2.79 -0.27 -12.37
CA TYR A 414 1.68 -0.01 -11.46
C TYR A 414 0.52 -0.98 -11.72
N TYR A 415 -0.39 -1.06 -10.80
CA TYR A 415 -1.74 -1.52 -10.99
C TYR A 415 -2.73 -0.58 -10.28
N CYS A 416 -3.97 -0.58 -10.70
CA CYS A 416 -5.08 0.15 -10.07
C CYS A 416 -6.39 -0.63 -10.24
N CYS A 417 -7.52 0.05 -10.12
CA CYS A 417 -8.84 -0.54 -10.24
C CYS A 417 -9.09 -1.28 -11.57
N VAL A 418 -8.46 -0.85 -12.68
CA VAL A 418 -8.69 -1.42 -14.02
C VAL A 418 -7.99 -2.76 -14.21
N GLN A 419 -6.89 -3.01 -13.53
CA GLN A 419 -6.12 -4.25 -13.61
C GLN A 419 -6.79 -5.36 -12.79
N CYS A 420 -7.83 -5.98 -13.33
CA CYS A 420 -8.71 -6.91 -12.62
C CYS A 420 -8.77 -8.34 -13.21
N VAL A 421 -8.20 -8.59 -14.41
CA VAL A 421 -8.26 -9.88 -15.09
C VAL A 421 -6.87 -10.44 -15.35
N ASP A 422 -6.60 -11.64 -14.83
CA ASP A 422 -5.38 -12.44 -15.02
C ASP A 422 -4.05 -11.75 -14.60
N VAL A 423 -4.10 -10.66 -13.85
CA VAL A 423 -2.92 -9.91 -13.39
C VAL A 423 -2.83 -9.84 -11.88
N PRO A 424 -1.65 -9.58 -11.30
CA PRO A 424 -1.52 -9.27 -9.88
C PRO A 424 -2.35 -8.05 -9.50
N ASN A 425 -2.98 -8.08 -8.35
CA ASN A 425 -3.60 -6.91 -7.73
C ASN A 425 -3.95 -7.25 -6.27
N ARG A 426 -4.50 -6.29 -5.52
CA ARG A 426 -4.75 -6.41 -4.08
C ARG A 426 -6.19 -6.16 -3.64
N PHE A 427 -7.19 -6.36 -4.51
CA PHE A 427 -8.59 -6.21 -4.12
C PHE A 427 -8.97 -7.17 -2.99
N TYR A 428 -9.98 -6.83 -2.21
CA TYR A 428 -10.43 -7.70 -1.10
C TYR A 428 -10.82 -9.10 -1.58
N ALA A 429 -11.43 -9.18 -2.75
CA ALA A 429 -11.93 -10.43 -3.32
C ALA A 429 -10.84 -11.29 -3.99
N MET A 430 -9.63 -10.78 -4.15
CA MET A 430 -8.51 -11.52 -4.71
C MET A 430 -7.75 -12.29 -3.63
N PRO A 431 -7.21 -13.49 -3.92
CA PRO A 431 -6.31 -14.19 -3.01
C PRO A 431 -5.08 -13.36 -2.69
N SER A 432 -4.59 -13.42 -1.46
CA SER A 432 -3.38 -12.70 -1.05
C SER A 432 -2.13 -13.10 -1.84
N ALA A 433 -2.06 -14.34 -2.33
CA ALA A 433 -0.98 -14.79 -3.21
C ALA A 433 -0.86 -13.93 -4.48
N ARG A 434 -1.97 -13.36 -4.96
CA ARG A 434 -2.04 -12.50 -6.14
C ARG A 434 -1.38 -11.12 -5.90
N ASN A 435 -1.37 -10.64 -4.67
CA ASN A 435 -0.61 -9.48 -4.25
C ASN A 435 0.89 -9.84 -4.05
N ARG A 436 1.19 -10.94 -3.36
CA ARG A 436 2.57 -11.34 -3.02
C ARG A 436 3.42 -11.73 -4.23
N ILE A 437 2.82 -12.28 -5.28
CA ILE A 437 3.55 -12.68 -6.51
C ILE A 437 4.25 -11.50 -7.20
N MET A 438 3.81 -10.26 -6.93
CA MET A 438 4.44 -9.06 -7.46
C MET A 438 5.94 -9.01 -7.16
N GLY A 439 6.39 -9.45 -5.99
CA GLY A 439 7.81 -9.50 -5.64
C GLY A 439 8.62 -10.37 -6.60
N VAL A 440 8.07 -11.52 -6.98
CA VAL A 440 8.70 -12.44 -7.93
C VAL A 440 8.73 -11.87 -9.34
N LEU A 441 7.63 -11.29 -9.81
CA LEU A 441 7.54 -10.70 -11.15
C LEU A 441 8.44 -9.47 -11.28
N MET A 442 8.48 -8.62 -10.26
CA MET A 442 9.39 -7.47 -10.23
C MET A 442 10.86 -7.90 -10.28
N TYR A 443 11.23 -9.00 -9.60
CA TYR A 443 12.57 -9.57 -9.72
C TYR A 443 12.83 -10.07 -11.14
N LEU A 444 11.98 -10.93 -11.70
CA LEU A 444 12.15 -11.52 -13.03
C LEU A 444 12.33 -10.48 -14.13
N TYR A 445 11.64 -9.37 -14.03
CA TYR A 445 11.65 -8.32 -15.05
C TYR A 445 12.50 -7.09 -14.68
N ARG A 446 13.33 -7.20 -13.62
CA ARG A 446 14.24 -6.12 -13.18
C ARG A 446 13.53 -4.78 -12.97
N ILE A 447 12.31 -4.83 -12.47
CA ILE A 447 11.51 -3.64 -12.20
C ILE A 447 12.22 -2.78 -11.16
N LYS A 448 12.34 -1.48 -11.45
CA LYS A 448 13.02 -0.50 -10.59
C LYS A 448 12.09 0.30 -9.70
N GLY A 449 10.81 0.39 -10.07
CA GLY A 449 9.82 1.12 -9.30
C GLY A 449 8.45 0.46 -9.33
N PHE A 450 7.72 0.60 -8.23
CA PHE A 450 6.34 0.19 -8.09
C PHE A 450 5.50 1.36 -7.60
N LEU A 451 4.43 1.64 -8.30
CA LEU A 451 3.50 2.71 -7.98
C LEU A 451 2.10 2.16 -7.73
N HIS A 452 1.42 2.71 -6.72
CA HIS A 452 -0.03 2.61 -6.57
C HIS A 452 -0.60 3.96 -6.14
N TRP A 453 -1.76 4.34 -6.70
CA TRP A 453 -2.36 5.64 -6.48
C TRP A 453 -3.08 5.79 -5.12
N GLY A 454 -3.46 4.69 -4.48
CA GLY A 454 -4.34 4.65 -3.31
C GLY A 454 -3.64 4.27 -2.01
N TYR A 455 -2.87 5.17 -1.40
CA TYR A 455 -2.43 5.01 -0.02
C TYR A 455 -3.58 5.24 0.97
N ASN A 456 -4.20 6.41 0.85
CA ASN A 456 -5.24 6.88 1.77
C ASN A 456 -6.27 7.79 1.07
N PHE A 457 -6.76 7.38 -0.10
CA PHE A 457 -7.78 8.11 -0.84
C PHE A 457 -9.16 7.85 -0.22
N TYR A 458 -9.61 8.75 0.65
CA TYR A 458 -10.87 8.63 1.39
C TYR A 458 -11.99 9.47 0.77
N ASN A 459 -12.06 9.46 -0.56
CA ASN A 459 -13.11 10.10 -1.35
C ASN A 459 -13.84 9.08 -2.23
N SER A 460 -15.03 9.44 -2.69
CA SER A 460 -15.63 8.76 -3.84
C SER A 460 -14.87 9.10 -5.13
N ALA A 461 -15.07 8.33 -6.19
CA ALA A 461 -14.51 8.65 -7.50
C ALA A 461 -14.78 10.10 -7.89
N PHE A 462 -13.81 10.69 -8.59
CA PHE A 462 -13.79 12.11 -8.97
C PHE A 462 -13.84 13.09 -7.80
N SER A 463 -13.54 12.62 -6.58
CA SER A 463 -13.56 13.41 -5.34
C SER A 463 -14.87 14.16 -5.08
N LEU A 464 -16.01 13.56 -5.47
CA LEU A 464 -17.32 14.19 -5.37
C LEU A 464 -17.83 14.32 -3.93
N ARG A 465 -17.40 13.42 -3.04
CA ARG A 465 -17.72 13.43 -1.61
C ARG A 465 -16.70 12.62 -0.81
N HIS A 466 -16.61 12.92 0.48
CA HIS A 466 -15.81 12.12 1.41
C HIS A 466 -16.51 10.81 1.74
N ILE A 467 -15.73 9.76 2.02
CA ILE A 467 -16.22 8.45 2.43
C ILE A 467 -15.64 8.06 3.81
N ASN A 468 -16.33 7.16 4.49
CA ASN A 468 -15.79 6.44 5.63
C ASN A 468 -15.21 5.10 5.15
N PRO A 469 -13.89 4.88 5.14
CA PRO A 469 -13.26 3.66 4.63
C PRO A 469 -13.70 2.36 5.36
N TYR A 470 -14.25 2.46 6.54
CA TYR A 470 -14.79 1.31 7.27
C TYR A 470 -16.19 0.88 6.82
N ALA A 471 -16.90 1.76 6.12
CA ALA A 471 -18.28 1.54 5.70
C ALA A 471 -18.46 1.53 4.18
N GLU A 472 -17.58 2.22 3.45
CA GLU A 472 -17.60 2.31 2.00
C GLU A 472 -16.19 2.08 1.43
N THR A 473 -16.00 0.97 0.74
CA THR A 473 -14.69 0.47 0.34
C THR A 473 -14.44 0.51 -1.16
N HIS A 474 -15.38 1.09 -1.92
CA HIS A 474 -15.47 1.03 -3.38
C HIS A 474 -15.63 2.42 -4.05
N ALA A 475 -15.32 3.50 -3.31
CA ALA A 475 -15.34 4.89 -3.80
C ALA A 475 -16.62 5.28 -4.59
N GLY A 476 -17.80 4.93 -4.08
CA GLY A 476 -19.08 5.24 -4.74
C GLY A 476 -19.45 4.28 -5.86
N PHE A 477 -19.11 3.00 -5.77
CA PHE A 477 -19.28 1.96 -6.81
C PHE A 477 -18.46 2.21 -8.08
N ALA A 478 -17.35 2.94 -7.97
CA ALA A 478 -16.47 3.19 -9.10
C ALA A 478 -15.34 2.15 -9.21
N PHE A 479 -14.79 1.73 -8.06
CA PHE A 479 -13.62 0.86 -8.01
C PHE A 479 -13.92 -0.41 -7.20
N PRO A 480 -13.33 -1.57 -7.53
CA PRO A 480 -13.42 -2.75 -6.69
C PRO A 480 -12.91 -2.47 -5.29
N SER A 481 -13.58 -3.04 -4.28
CA SER A 481 -13.27 -2.80 -2.88
C SER A 481 -11.81 -3.15 -2.56
N GLY A 482 -11.13 -2.20 -1.92
CA GLY A 482 -9.73 -2.29 -1.56
C GLY A 482 -8.77 -1.52 -2.47
N ASP A 483 -9.21 -1.04 -3.64
CA ASP A 483 -8.37 -0.25 -4.52
C ASP A 483 -8.05 1.15 -3.96
N PRO A 484 -9.02 1.96 -3.48
CA PRO A 484 -8.80 3.39 -3.18
C PRO A 484 -7.81 3.65 -2.04
N TYR A 485 -7.58 2.70 -1.16
CA TYR A 485 -6.67 2.90 -0.04
C TYR A 485 -6.07 1.59 0.47
N LEU A 486 -4.84 1.70 0.96
CA LEU A 486 -4.07 0.60 1.55
C LEU A 486 -4.22 0.57 3.08
N VAL A 487 -4.41 1.73 3.70
CA VAL A 487 -4.49 1.91 5.15
C VAL A 487 -5.80 2.58 5.55
N TYR A 488 -6.17 2.40 6.81
CA TYR A 488 -7.40 2.96 7.38
C TYR A 488 -7.10 4.07 8.39
N PRO A 489 -7.97 5.07 8.53
CA PRO A 489 -7.82 6.11 9.53
C PRO A 489 -8.16 5.57 10.94
N GLY A 490 -7.21 5.71 11.86
CA GLY A 490 -7.37 5.29 13.24
C GLY A 490 -7.76 6.44 14.16
N GLU A 491 -8.01 6.14 15.42
CA GLU A 491 -8.36 7.12 16.44
C GLU A 491 -7.20 8.13 16.66
N GLY A 492 -7.54 9.41 16.80
CA GLY A 492 -6.57 10.46 17.06
C GLY A 492 -5.53 10.67 15.97
N GLY A 493 -5.85 10.36 14.72
CA GLY A 493 -4.91 10.49 13.59
C GLY A 493 -3.88 9.36 13.48
N SER A 494 -4.06 8.26 14.21
CA SER A 494 -3.24 7.07 14.06
C SER A 494 -3.57 6.34 12.75
N VAL A 495 -2.68 5.45 12.30
CA VAL A 495 -2.87 4.66 11.10
C VAL A 495 -3.17 3.23 11.46
N VAL A 496 -4.19 2.65 10.83
CA VAL A 496 -4.54 1.23 10.98
C VAL A 496 -4.18 0.49 9.70
N SER A 497 -3.36 -0.54 9.82
CA SER A 497 -2.89 -1.37 8.71
C SER A 497 -3.98 -2.26 8.13
N SER A 498 -3.67 -2.90 7.01
CA SER A 498 -4.50 -3.92 6.36
C SER A 498 -3.72 -5.21 6.12
N ILE A 499 -4.42 -6.32 5.88
CA ILE A 499 -3.81 -7.57 5.40
C ILE A 499 -3.05 -7.31 4.09
N ARG A 500 -3.62 -6.50 3.20
CA ARG A 500 -3.02 -6.17 1.90
C ARG A 500 -1.65 -5.51 2.05
N ASN A 501 -1.50 -4.59 3.01
CA ASN A 501 -0.20 -3.98 3.32
C ASN A 501 0.81 -5.01 3.82
N GLN A 502 0.41 -5.87 4.75
CA GLN A 502 1.33 -6.89 5.30
C GLN A 502 1.79 -7.86 4.21
N VAL A 503 0.88 -8.29 3.34
CA VAL A 503 1.19 -9.18 2.21
C VAL A 503 2.07 -8.51 1.16
N GLN A 504 1.87 -7.20 0.90
CA GLN A 504 2.75 -6.42 0.03
C GLN A 504 4.17 -6.34 0.60
N MET A 505 4.31 -6.15 1.91
CA MET A 505 5.62 -6.20 2.56
C MET A 505 6.28 -7.58 2.44
N GLU A 506 5.52 -8.67 2.51
CA GLU A 506 6.06 -10.02 2.25
C GLU A 506 6.57 -10.15 0.80
N ALA A 507 5.89 -9.53 -0.19
CA ALA A 507 6.38 -9.49 -1.57
C ALA A 507 7.74 -8.76 -1.67
N PHE A 508 7.92 -7.67 -0.93
CA PHE A 508 9.20 -6.94 -0.90
C PHE A 508 10.29 -7.72 -0.15
N TYR A 509 9.94 -8.48 0.89
CA TYR A 509 10.90 -9.38 1.53
C TYR A 509 11.34 -10.51 0.58
N ASP A 510 10.43 -11.06 -0.22
CA ASP A 510 10.76 -12.06 -1.23
C ASP A 510 11.70 -11.48 -2.31
N LEU A 511 11.43 -10.27 -2.80
CA LEU A 511 12.29 -9.56 -3.74
C LEU A 511 13.70 -9.35 -3.16
N ARG A 512 13.81 -8.86 -1.93
CA ARG A 512 15.09 -8.65 -1.24
C ARG A 512 15.85 -9.96 -0.99
N ALA A 513 15.14 -11.07 -0.74
CA ALA A 513 15.77 -12.38 -0.59
C ALA A 513 16.32 -12.91 -1.94
N MET A 514 15.61 -12.66 -3.04
CA MET A 514 16.11 -12.97 -4.39
C MET A 514 17.33 -12.13 -4.75
N ASP A 515 17.32 -10.83 -4.45
CA ASP A 515 18.47 -9.94 -4.63
C ASP A 515 19.68 -10.41 -3.79
N LEU A 516 19.45 -10.84 -2.55
CA LEU A 516 20.51 -11.40 -1.72
C LEU A 516 21.10 -12.66 -2.32
N LEU A 517 20.27 -13.59 -2.78
CA LEU A 517 20.75 -14.81 -3.43
C LEU A 517 21.52 -14.50 -4.71
N GLU A 518 21.03 -13.59 -5.55
CA GLU A 518 21.76 -13.16 -6.77
C GLU A 518 23.14 -12.59 -6.40
N SER A 519 23.25 -11.82 -5.34
CA SER A 519 24.53 -11.25 -4.88
C SER A 519 25.53 -12.31 -4.38
N LEU A 520 25.06 -13.44 -3.91
CA LEU A 520 25.87 -14.57 -3.40
C LEU A 520 26.12 -15.65 -4.48
N SER A 521 25.46 -15.57 -5.62
CA SER A 521 25.56 -16.51 -6.72
C SER A 521 25.53 -15.77 -8.07
N ASP A 522 24.47 -15.96 -8.80
CA ASP A 522 24.17 -15.30 -10.06
C ASP A 522 22.64 -15.31 -10.30
N ARG A 523 22.23 -14.54 -11.30
CA ARG A 523 20.83 -14.43 -11.68
C ARG A 523 20.23 -15.74 -12.20
N GLU A 524 20.99 -16.52 -12.97
CA GLU A 524 20.54 -17.78 -13.54
C GLU A 524 20.14 -18.77 -12.44
N THR A 525 20.89 -18.79 -11.33
CA THR A 525 20.56 -19.56 -10.14
C THR A 525 19.20 -19.19 -9.57
N VAL A 526 18.91 -17.90 -9.41
CA VAL A 526 17.63 -17.43 -8.87
C VAL A 526 16.49 -17.72 -9.84
N GLU A 527 16.64 -17.39 -11.11
CA GLU A 527 15.62 -17.63 -12.14
C GLU A 527 15.31 -19.13 -12.29
N SER A 528 16.31 -20.00 -12.17
CA SER A 528 16.09 -21.45 -12.20
C SER A 528 15.20 -21.95 -11.06
N LEU A 529 15.32 -21.35 -9.87
CA LEU A 529 14.45 -21.67 -8.73
C LEU A 529 13.03 -21.16 -8.93
N ILE A 530 12.88 -19.95 -9.46
CA ILE A 530 11.57 -19.35 -9.74
C ILE A 530 10.81 -20.17 -10.79
N LEU A 531 11.51 -20.60 -11.84
CA LEU A 531 10.90 -21.31 -12.98
C LEU A 531 10.86 -22.83 -12.79
N GLU A 532 11.32 -23.34 -11.65
CA GLU A 532 11.34 -24.79 -11.40
C GLU A 532 9.92 -25.36 -11.37
N GLY A 533 9.63 -26.25 -12.32
CA GLY A 533 8.32 -26.89 -12.47
C GLY A 533 7.32 -26.14 -13.35
N GLU A 534 7.63 -24.91 -13.72
CA GLU A 534 6.79 -24.13 -14.63
C GLU A 534 7.00 -24.58 -16.09
N LYS A 535 5.90 -24.77 -16.80
CA LYS A 535 5.92 -25.23 -18.20
C LYS A 535 5.87 -24.08 -19.21
N GLU A 536 5.40 -22.96 -18.78
CA GLU A 536 5.20 -21.78 -19.62
C GLU A 536 6.05 -20.60 -19.11
N LYS A 537 6.34 -19.66 -19.98
CA LYS A 537 7.02 -18.42 -19.59
C LYS A 537 6.15 -17.67 -18.60
N MET A 538 6.69 -17.41 -17.42
CA MET A 538 6.01 -16.57 -16.44
C MET A 538 5.95 -15.13 -16.95
N THR A 539 4.78 -14.50 -16.88
CA THR A 539 4.53 -13.10 -17.27
C THR A 539 3.61 -12.47 -16.25
N PHE A 540 3.35 -11.15 -16.35
CA PHE A 540 2.35 -10.50 -15.52
C PHE A 540 0.91 -11.02 -15.75
N LYS A 541 0.65 -11.74 -16.85
CA LYS A 541 -0.66 -12.38 -17.16
C LYS A 541 -0.65 -13.89 -17.03
N SER A 542 0.49 -14.49 -16.74
CA SER A 542 0.61 -15.95 -16.56
C SER A 542 1.65 -16.25 -15.48
N TYR A 543 1.19 -16.62 -14.30
CA TYR A 543 2.02 -16.86 -13.12
C TYR A 543 1.36 -17.87 -12.18
N PRO A 544 2.11 -18.54 -11.29
CA PRO A 544 1.54 -19.41 -10.26
C PRO A 544 0.70 -18.61 -9.27
N SER A 545 -0.58 -18.95 -9.13
CA SER A 545 -1.53 -18.27 -8.23
C SER A 545 -1.63 -18.89 -6.83
N SER A 546 -0.83 -19.93 -6.56
CA SER A 546 -0.89 -20.70 -5.31
C SER A 546 -0.03 -20.11 -4.22
N SER A 547 -0.57 -19.99 -3.00
CA SER A 547 0.18 -19.69 -1.78
C SER A 547 1.31 -20.69 -1.52
N ILE A 548 1.09 -21.96 -1.86
CA ILE A 548 2.08 -23.03 -1.69
C ILE A 548 3.32 -22.76 -2.54
N TYR A 549 3.16 -22.34 -3.79
CA TYR A 549 4.29 -21.97 -4.67
C TYR A 549 5.18 -20.91 -4.01
N LEU A 550 4.58 -19.83 -3.50
CA LEU A 550 5.32 -18.72 -2.89
C LEU A 550 6.10 -19.16 -1.64
N PHE A 551 5.50 -19.94 -0.77
CA PHE A 551 6.19 -20.46 0.42
C PHE A 551 7.29 -21.45 0.07
N GLU A 552 7.08 -22.33 -0.91
CA GLU A 552 8.11 -23.27 -1.37
C GLU A 552 9.26 -22.56 -2.05
N LEU A 553 8.98 -21.59 -2.93
CA LEU A 553 10.00 -20.77 -3.58
C LEU A 553 10.85 -20.05 -2.52
N ARG A 554 10.22 -19.38 -1.55
CA ARG A 554 10.94 -18.67 -0.50
C ARG A 554 11.83 -19.60 0.31
N ARG A 555 11.37 -20.80 0.64
CA ARG A 555 12.18 -21.81 1.33
C ARG A 555 13.37 -22.28 0.50
N LYS A 556 13.20 -22.47 -0.81
CA LYS A 556 14.29 -22.82 -1.72
C LYS A 556 15.34 -21.71 -1.75
N ILE A 557 14.92 -20.46 -1.91
CA ILE A 557 15.80 -19.28 -1.88
C ILE A 557 16.55 -19.20 -0.55
N ASN A 558 15.86 -19.32 0.58
CA ASN A 558 16.47 -19.32 1.90
C ASN A 558 17.55 -20.40 2.04
N ARG A 559 17.27 -21.63 1.62
CA ARG A 559 18.24 -22.75 1.66
C ARG A 559 19.47 -22.47 0.79
N GLU A 560 19.28 -21.90 -0.40
CA GLU A 560 20.39 -21.57 -1.29
C GLU A 560 21.26 -20.44 -0.76
N ILE A 561 20.68 -19.44 -0.10
CA ILE A 561 21.43 -18.41 0.62
C ILE A 561 22.27 -19.06 1.72
N ILE A 562 21.66 -19.89 2.58
CA ILE A 562 22.36 -20.54 3.72
C ILE A 562 23.52 -21.44 3.27
N LYS A 563 23.44 -22.05 2.11
CA LYS A 563 24.54 -22.87 1.56
C LYS A 563 25.76 -22.03 1.14
N ARG A 564 25.60 -20.72 0.95
CA ARG A 564 26.61 -19.81 0.38
C ARG A 564 27.23 -18.86 1.40
N ILE A 565 26.68 -18.78 2.60
CA ILE A 565 27.22 -18.03 3.73
C ILE A 565 27.84 -18.98 4.77
#